data_e6c8140ba44829975a40c89ad005f671
#
_entry.id   e6c8140ba44829975a40c89ad005f671
#
_cell.length_a   1.000
_cell.length_b   1.000
_cell.length_c   1.000
_cell.angle_alpha   90.00
_cell.angle_beta   90.00
_cell.angle_gamma   90.00
#
_symmetry.space_group_name_H-M   'P 1'
#
loop_
_entity.id
_entity.type
_entity.pdbx_description
1 polymer ?
#
loop_
_entity_poly.entity_id
_entity_poly.type
_entity_poly.pdbx_seq_one_letter_code
_entity_poly.pdbx_strand_id
1 'polypeptide(L)'
;GLARALTLRGLRVKPCKKGPDYIDAAWLSLASGRTPTNLDPYFLSDDRLRALFRASFDDADLAIIEGNRGLYDGRDLEGSCSTATLARALDAPVLLTLTVTKMTRTAAAVVAGLANFEPVKLAGVILNRVASSRHADLIRRSIETYTGIPVLGEIPRLAENPIPERHMGLVSMHDESPDAPGRSELLAALDGLAALVENHLDIEAVQRIARSAPELACTDAFWEEASPRSLGTAPLSETLTGTERCAQPDSVISAASAPETGGLVSGVSAERPVTIGYVRDAALWFYYEENFEALRRAGARLVELSVLSPEPWPAVGGLDGLYLGGGFPEMVPERLSGSPHLAEIRDYSMRNMPIYAECGG
;
A
#
# COMPACT_ATOMS: atom_id res chain seq x y z
N GLY A 1 -3.29 -12.88 7.87
CA GLY A 1 -4.06 -13.64 8.88
C GLY A 1 -5.20 -12.81 9.46
N LEU A 2 -4.91 -11.70 10.20
CA LEU A 2 -5.95 -10.94 10.92
C LEU A 2 -7.03 -10.35 10.00
N ALA A 3 -6.64 -9.72 8.88
CA ALA A 3 -7.61 -9.18 7.92
C ALA A 3 -8.56 -10.28 7.40
N ARG A 4 -8.00 -11.45 7.07
CA ARG A 4 -8.81 -12.59 6.60
C ARG A 4 -9.73 -13.14 7.68
N ALA A 5 -9.26 -13.28 8.93
CA ALA A 5 -10.06 -13.74 10.06
C ALA A 5 -11.27 -12.82 10.30
N LEU A 6 -11.06 -11.51 10.32
CA LEU A 6 -12.14 -10.54 10.46
C LEU A 6 -13.13 -10.57 9.29
N THR A 7 -12.63 -10.75 8.07
CA THR A 7 -13.48 -10.89 6.86
C THR A 7 -14.33 -12.16 6.93
N LEU A 8 -13.75 -13.30 7.36
CA LEU A 8 -14.50 -14.56 7.54
C LEU A 8 -15.58 -14.47 8.64
N ARG A 9 -15.41 -13.57 9.61
CA ARG A 9 -16.45 -13.22 10.59
C ARG A 9 -17.55 -12.32 10.02
N GLY A 10 -17.51 -12.00 8.74
CA GLY A 10 -18.51 -11.18 8.06
C GLY A 10 -18.28 -9.66 8.17
N LEU A 11 -17.13 -9.22 8.67
CA LEU A 11 -16.82 -7.80 8.74
C LEU A 11 -16.27 -7.29 7.39
N ARG A 12 -16.69 -6.10 7.01
CA ARG A 12 -16.14 -5.38 5.85
C ARG A 12 -14.85 -4.69 6.28
N VAL A 13 -13.73 -5.32 5.99
CA VAL A 13 -12.40 -4.84 6.39
C VAL A 13 -11.81 -3.97 5.29
N LYS A 14 -11.56 -2.69 5.57
CA LYS A 14 -10.76 -1.82 4.68
C LYS A 14 -9.28 -2.12 4.87
N PRO A 15 -8.60 -2.68 3.87
CA PRO A 15 -7.17 -2.89 3.93
C PRO A 15 -6.45 -1.59 3.57
N CYS A 16 -5.45 -1.21 4.39
CA CYS A 16 -4.57 -0.10 4.10
C CYS A 16 -3.11 -0.53 4.30
N LYS A 17 -2.23 -0.03 3.46
CA LYS A 17 -0.79 -0.24 3.57
C LYS A 17 -0.08 1.09 3.76
N LYS A 18 0.85 1.15 4.70
CA LYS A 18 1.71 2.33 4.88
C LYS A 18 2.79 2.36 3.81
N GLY A 19 2.90 3.49 3.12
CA GLY A 19 3.98 3.77 2.16
C GLY A 19 3.85 3.06 0.81
N PRO A 20 4.92 3.09 -0.01
CA PRO A 20 4.92 2.62 -1.39
C PRO A 20 5.16 1.10 -1.45
N ASP A 21 4.15 0.32 -1.14
CA ASP A 21 4.21 -1.15 -1.15
C ASP A 21 3.03 -1.71 -1.93
N TYR A 22 3.33 -2.43 -3.00
CA TYR A 22 2.32 -3.03 -3.88
C TYR A 22 2.05 -4.49 -3.54
N ILE A 23 3.07 -5.22 -3.07
CA ILE A 23 2.97 -6.68 -2.82
C ILE A 23 2.11 -6.94 -1.58
N ASP A 24 2.43 -6.32 -0.45
CA ASP A 24 1.66 -6.50 0.78
C ASP A 24 0.23 -5.95 0.59
N ALA A 25 0.06 -4.82 -0.13
CA ALA A 25 -1.24 -4.27 -0.46
C ALA A 25 -2.10 -5.26 -1.26
N ALA A 26 -1.50 -5.97 -2.23
CA ALA A 26 -2.19 -7.01 -2.98
C ALA A 26 -2.60 -8.21 -2.10
N TRP A 27 -1.74 -8.65 -1.17
CA TRP A 27 -2.08 -9.69 -0.20
C TRP A 27 -3.19 -9.28 0.76
N LEU A 28 -3.18 -8.02 1.21
CA LEU A 28 -4.25 -7.47 2.03
C LEU A 28 -5.57 -7.40 1.26
N SER A 29 -5.51 -7.04 -0.02
CA SER A 29 -6.67 -7.07 -0.93
C SER A 29 -7.24 -8.48 -1.05
N LEU A 30 -6.40 -9.48 -1.32
CA LEU A 30 -6.84 -10.87 -1.41
C LEU A 30 -7.47 -11.37 -0.09
N ALA A 31 -6.88 -10.99 1.04
CA ALA A 31 -7.35 -11.39 2.36
C ALA A 31 -8.72 -10.80 2.70
N SER A 32 -8.97 -9.56 2.34
CA SER A 32 -10.21 -8.83 2.67
C SER A 32 -11.27 -8.87 1.57
N GLY A 33 -10.87 -9.21 0.33
CA GLY A 33 -11.75 -9.09 -0.84
C GLY A 33 -12.06 -7.65 -1.24
N ARG A 34 -11.31 -6.67 -0.75
CA ARG A 34 -11.56 -5.23 -0.97
C ARG A 34 -10.30 -4.53 -1.48
N THR A 35 -10.51 -3.45 -2.23
CA THR A 35 -9.44 -2.61 -2.77
C THR A 35 -8.60 -2.00 -1.64
N PRO A 36 -7.26 -2.15 -1.67
CA PRO A 36 -6.38 -1.56 -0.68
C PRO A 36 -6.20 -0.07 -0.93
N THR A 37 -5.79 0.67 0.10
CA THR A 37 -5.35 2.06 0.00
C THR A 37 -3.93 2.18 0.52
N ASN A 38 -3.07 2.86 -0.24
CA ASN A 38 -1.72 3.17 0.19
C ASN A 38 -1.70 4.54 0.89
N LEU A 39 -1.38 4.52 2.19
CA LEU A 39 -1.25 5.72 3.00
C LEU A 39 0.22 6.08 3.10
N ASP A 40 0.66 7.02 2.27
CA ASP A 40 2.08 7.38 2.18
C ASP A 40 2.37 8.77 2.74
N PRO A 41 2.99 8.85 3.95
CA PRO A 41 3.39 10.12 4.55
C PRO A 41 4.50 10.86 3.78
N TYR A 42 5.11 10.24 2.77
CA TYR A 42 6.12 10.88 1.93
C TYR A 42 5.48 11.82 0.90
N PHE A 43 4.36 11.39 0.31
CA PHE A 43 3.66 12.16 -0.70
C PHE A 43 2.52 13.03 -0.15
N LEU A 44 1.98 12.66 1.01
CA LEU A 44 0.79 13.29 1.56
C LEU A 44 1.06 13.92 2.92
N SER A 45 0.59 15.14 3.12
CA SER A 45 0.53 15.77 4.44
C SER A 45 -0.46 15.04 5.35
N ASP A 46 -0.40 15.28 6.66
CA ASP A 46 -1.29 14.65 7.63
C ASP A 46 -2.77 14.90 7.30
N ASP A 47 -3.13 16.11 6.88
CA ASP A 47 -4.51 16.45 6.51
C ASP A 47 -4.96 15.70 5.25
N ARG A 48 -4.06 15.57 4.26
CA ARG A 48 -4.33 14.80 3.05
C ARG A 48 -4.42 13.30 3.33
N LEU A 49 -3.60 12.78 4.26
CA LEU A 49 -3.69 11.38 4.71
C LEU A 49 -5.03 11.10 5.39
N ARG A 50 -5.49 12.00 6.28
CA ARG A 50 -6.81 11.89 6.93
C ARG A 50 -7.93 11.90 5.90
N ALA A 51 -7.88 12.86 4.97
CA ALA A 51 -8.89 12.99 3.92
C ALA A 51 -8.92 11.78 3.00
N LEU A 52 -7.74 11.26 2.57
CA LEU A 52 -7.66 10.04 1.77
C LEU A 52 -8.20 8.83 2.53
N PHE A 53 -7.76 8.63 3.78
CA PHE A 53 -8.23 7.52 4.60
C PHE A 53 -9.77 7.55 4.73
N ARG A 54 -10.34 8.71 5.07
CA ARG A 54 -11.79 8.87 5.17
C ARG A 54 -12.50 8.60 3.84
N ALA A 55 -12.01 9.19 2.75
CA ALA A 55 -12.59 8.99 1.42
C ALA A 55 -12.51 7.52 0.94
N SER A 56 -11.54 6.76 1.43
CA SER A 56 -11.34 5.36 1.08
C SER A 56 -12.04 4.37 2.02
N PHE A 57 -12.51 4.82 3.20
CA PHE A 57 -13.11 3.95 4.21
C PHE A 57 -14.48 3.38 3.77
N ASP A 58 -15.20 4.17 2.97
CA ASP A 58 -16.43 3.76 2.30
C ASP A 58 -17.45 3.10 3.26
N ASP A 59 -17.98 1.91 2.93
CA ASP A 59 -18.91 1.13 3.74
C ASP A 59 -18.23 0.13 4.70
N ALA A 60 -16.95 0.30 4.99
CA ALA A 60 -16.19 -0.62 5.85
C ALA A 60 -16.61 -0.53 7.33
N ASP A 61 -16.55 -1.66 8.04
CA ASP A 61 -16.82 -1.73 9.48
C ASP A 61 -15.57 -1.36 10.31
N LEU A 62 -14.38 -1.64 9.75
CA LEU A 62 -13.08 -1.26 10.32
C LEU A 62 -11.98 -1.25 9.25
N ALA A 63 -10.86 -0.57 9.52
CA ALA A 63 -9.66 -0.64 8.71
C ALA A 63 -8.55 -1.42 9.42
N ILE A 64 -7.72 -2.10 8.62
CA ILE A 64 -6.42 -2.60 9.04
C ILE A 64 -5.36 -1.85 8.25
N ILE A 65 -4.51 -1.11 8.99
CA ILE A 65 -3.38 -0.38 8.40
C ILE A 65 -2.12 -1.17 8.74
N GLU A 66 -1.51 -1.78 7.73
CA GLU A 66 -0.24 -2.46 7.91
C GLU A 66 0.92 -1.49 7.82
N GLY A 67 1.72 -1.44 8.89
CA GLY A 67 2.96 -0.67 8.94
C GLY A 67 4.11 -1.33 8.18
N ASN A 68 5.25 -0.68 8.17
CA ASN A 68 6.50 -1.16 7.60
C ASN A 68 7.59 -1.19 8.66
N ARG A 69 8.50 -2.16 8.60
CA ARG A 69 9.70 -2.24 9.45
C ARG A 69 9.36 -2.11 10.94
N GLY A 70 10.23 -1.46 11.73
CA GLY A 70 9.94 -1.09 13.11
C GLY A 70 8.97 0.09 13.20
N LEU A 71 8.33 0.23 14.37
CA LEU A 71 7.30 1.25 14.62
C LEU A 71 7.80 2.68 14.34
N TYR A 72 9.05 2.97 14.71
CA TYR A 72 9.67 4.28 14.58
C TYR A 72 10.67 4.39 13.43
N ASP A 73 10.86 3.29 12.66
CA ASP A 73 11.77 3.32 11.52
C ASP A 73 11.19 4.19 10.41
N GLY A 74 11.82 5.31 10.20
CA GLY A 74 11.47 6.29 9.20
C GLY A 74 12.55 6.45 8.13
N ARG A 75 12.50 7.57 7.45
CA ARG A 75 13.41 7.94 6.38
C ARG A 75 14.71 8.57 6.90
N ASP A 76 14.65 9.22 8.05
CA ASP A 76 15.71 10.02 8.65
C ASP A 76 15.82 9.75 10.16
N LEU A 77 16.72 10.45 10.82
CA LEU A 77 16.96 10.35 12.27
C LEU A 77 15.72 10.73 13.09
N GLU A 78 14.92 11.63 12.59
CA GLU A 78 13.69 12.12 13.23
C GLU A 78 12.52 11.15 13.05
N GLY A 79 12.70 10.06 12.30
CA GLY A 79 11.67 9.05 12.06
C GLY A 79 10.56 9.51 11.10
N SER A 80 10.85 10.49 10.23
CA SER A 80 9.90 10.96 9.23
C SER A 80 9.36 9.80 8.40
N CYS A 81 8.07 9.85 8.10
CA CYS A 81 7.36 8.81 7.37
C CYS A 81 7.39 7.42 8.05
N SER A 82 7.59 7.34 9.37
CA SER A 82 7.50 6.08 10.11
C SER A 82 6.05 5.61 10.25
N THR A 83 5.86 4.36 10.70
CA THR A 83 4.53 3.86 11.07
C THR A 83 3.93 4.66 12.24
N ALA A 84 4.79 5.11 13.18
CA ALA A 84 4.38 5.97 14.29
C ALA A 84 3.85 7.33 13.80
N THR A 85 4.50 7.93 12.81
CA THR A 85 4.03 9.19 12.20
C THR A 85 2.64 9.02 11.59
N LEU A 86 2.41 7.96 10.83
CA LEU A 86 1.09 7.67 10.25
C LEU A 86 0.04 7.40 11.34
N ALA A 87 0.39 6.62 12.38
CA ALA A 87 -0.52 6.31 13.47
C ALA A 87 -0.96 7.59 14.23
N ARG A 88 -0.03 8.53 14.44
CA ARG A 88 -0.36 9.85 15.03
C ARG A 88 -1.23 10.69 14.09
N ALA A 89 -0.88 10.76 12.80
CA ALA A 89 -1.66 11.49 11.81
C ALA A 89 -3.11 11.05 11.79
N LEU A 90 -3.38 9.75 11.94
CA LEU A 90 -4.72 9.17 11.93
C LEU A 90 -5.32 8.97 13.33
N ASP A 91 -4.61 9.34 14.41
CA ASP A 91 -4.98 9.03 15.80
C ASP A 91 -5.38 7.54 16.00
N ALA A 92 -4.71 6.67 15.26
CA ALA A 92 -5.02 5.25 15.20
C ALA A 92 -4.37 4.48 16.35
N PRO A 93 -5.10 3.59 17.05
CA PRO A 93 -4.51 2.70 18.03
C PRO A 93 -3.58 1.69 17.36
N VAL A 94 -2.41 1.45 17.94
CA VAL A 94 -1.39 0.56 17.41
C VAL A 94 -1.43 -0.79 18.08
N LEU A 95 -1.49 -1.87 17.31
CA LEU A 95 -1.23 -3.24 17.72
C LEU A 95 0.21 -3.60 17.36
N LEU A 96 1.06 -3.77 18.38
CA LEU A 96 2.46 -4.13 18.17
C LEU A 96 2.61 -5.64 17.99
N THR A 97 3.07 -6.09 16.83
CA THR A 97 3.51 -7.49 16.64
C THR A 97 4.99 -7.59 17.00
N LEU A 98 5.30 -8.32 18.08
CA LEU A 98 6.65 -8.47 18.58
C LEU A 98 7.17 -9.91 18.39
N THR A 99 8.24 -10.08 17.64
CA THR A 99 8.95 -11.36 17.55
C THR A 99 9.75 -11.61 18.83
N VAL A 100 9.39 -12.66 19.59
CA VAL A 100 9.93 -12.93 20.93
C VAL A 100 10.93 -14.09 20.97
N THR A 101 11.56 -14.40 19.85
CA THR A 101 12.57 -15.47 19.77
C THR A 101 13.73 -15.19 20.74
N LYS A 102 14.01 -16.14 21.64
CA LYS A 102 15.06 -16.04 22.68
C LYS A 102 14.91 -14.85 23.64
N MET A 103 13.71 -14.28 23.77
CA MET A 103 13.38 -13.25 24.75
C MET A 103 12.52 -13.83 25.88
N THR A 104 12.58 -13.21 27.05
CA THR A 104 11.65 -13.39 28.17
C THR A 104 11.30 -12.02 28.73
N ARG A 105 11.72 -11.68 29.95
CA ARG A 105 11.46 -10.37 30.57
C ARG A 105 11.98 -9.17 29.76
N THR A 106 13.01 -9.35 28.94
CA THR A 106 13.52 -8.32 28.02
C THR A 106 12.44 -7.82 27.05
N ALA A 107 11.48 -8.66 26.69
CA ALA A 107 10.34 -8.22 25.85
C ALA A 107 9.55 -7.07 26.50
N ALA A 108 9.38 -7.11 27.84
CA ALA A 108 8.73 -6.00 28.57
C ALA A 108 9.54 -4.69 28.49
N ALA A 109 10.88 -4.78 28.56
CA ALA A 109 11.74 -3.60 28.40
C ALA A 109 11.65 -3.01 26.98
N VAL A 110 11.57 -3.87 25.96
CA VAL A 110 11.36 -3.45 24.55
C VAL A 110 10.00 -2.74 24.41
N VAL A 111 8.92 -3.34 24.90
CA VAL A 111 7.58 -2.74 24.84
C VAL A 111 7.52 -1.43 25.62
N ALA A 112 8.12 -1.38 26.82
CA ALA A 112 8.19 -0.15 27.62
C ALA A 112 8.96 0.95 26.88
N GLY A 113 10.08 0.60 26.25
CA GLY A 113 10.85 1.53 25.42
C GLY A 113 10.01 2.08 24.26
N LEU A 114 9.37 1.20 23.49
CA LEU A 114 8.52 1.61 22.39
C LEU A 114 7.33 2.47 22.83
N ALA A 115 6.70 2.15 23.94
CA ALA A 115 5.54 2.89 24.46
C ALA A 115 5.89 4.30 24.97
N ASN A 116 7.17 4.56 25.31
CA ASN A 116 7.61 5.82 25.88
C ASN A 116 8.56 6.63 24.98
N PHE A 117 8.93 6.09 23.82
CA PHE A 117 9.89 6.72 22.91
C PHE A 117 9.29 7.95 22.22
N GLU A 118 8.07 7.82 21.75
CA GLU A 118 7.28 8.90 21.17
C GLU A 118 5.79 8.73 21.50
N PRO A 119 4.97 9.79 21.43
CA PRO A 119 3.54 9.73 21.75
C PRO A 119 2.75 8.92 20.72
N VAL A 120 2.71 7.60 20.89
CA VAL A 120 1.89 6.67 20.11
C VAL A 120 0.98 5.88 21.03
N LYS A 121 -0.28 5.71 20.66
CA LYS A 121 -1.25 4.91 21.43
C LYS A 121 -1.02 3.42 21.17
N LEU A 122 -0.07 2.83 21.91
CA LEU A 122 0.15 1.39 21.88
C LEU A 122 -0.95 0.68 22.66
N ALA A 123 -1.93 0.11 21.94
CA ALA A 123 -3.17 -0.41 22.52
C ALA A 123 -3.12 -1.90 22.85
N GLY A 124 -2.13 -2.62 22.34
CA GLY A 124 -1.94 -4.03 22.63
C GLY A 124 -0.71 -4.62 21.94
N VAL A 125 -0.31 -5.80 22.43
CA VAL A 125 0.85 -6.54 21.89
C VAL A 125 0.40 -7.93 21.43
N ILE A 126 0.90 -8.35 20.29
CA ILE A 126 0.78 -9.70 19.75
C ILE A 126 2.17 -10.32 19.77
N LEU A 127 2.34 -11.40 20.51
CA LEU A 127 3.60 -12.14 20.57
C LEU A 127 3.71 -13.04 19.35
N ASN A 128 4.81 -12.94 18.62
CA ASN A 128 5.06 -13.77 17.45
C ASN A 128 6.27 -14.69 17.66
N ARG A 129 6.22 -15.88 17.06
CA ARG A 129 7.24 -16.94 17.16
C ARG A 129 7.48 -17.43 18.59
N VAL A 130 6.40 -17.61 19.33
CA VAL A 130 6.45 -18.15 20.69
C VAL A 130 6.90 -19.60 20.67
N ALA A 131 7.78 -19.97 21.61
CA ALA A 131 8.37 -21.33 21.64
C ALA A 131 7.50 -22.35 22.39
N SER A 132 6.74 -21.92 23.41
CA SER A 132 5.87 -22.76 24.24
C SER A 132 4.89 -21.90 25.04
N SER A 133 3.83 -22.51 25.60
CA SER A 133 2.88 -21.84 26.48
C SER A 133 3.55 -21.23 27.71
N ARG A 134 4.48 -21.96 28.36
CA ARG A 134 5.25 -21.43 29.50
C ARG A 134 6.08 -20.19 29.11
N HIS A 135 6.63 -20.17 27.91
CA HIS A 135 7.38 -19.02 27.39
C HIS A 135 6.42 -17.84 27.15
N ALA A 136 5.26 -18.09 26.55
CA ALA A 136 4.23 -17.09 26.37
C ALA A 136 3.75 -16.46 27.67
N ASP A 137 3.38 -17.30 28.66
CA ASP A 137 2.90 -16.85 29.97
C ASP A 137 3.90 -15.93 30.69
N LEU A 138 5.19 -16.29 30.66
CA LEU A 138 6.23 -15.49 31.28
C LEU A 138 6.35 -14.11 30.61
N ILE A 139 6.32 -14.05 29.28
CA ILE A 139 6.42 -12.80 28.51
C ILE A 139 5.16 -11.96 28.73
N ARG A 140 3.98 -12.56 28.58
CA ARG A 140 2.69 -11.90 28.81
C ARG A 140 2.67 -11.22 30.17
N ARG A 141 2.90 -11.96 31.24
CA ARG A 141 2.91 -11.42 32.61
C ARG A 141 3.96 -10.33 32.77
N SER A 142 5.14 -10.48 32.16
CA SER A 142 6.17 -9.45 32.22
C SER A 142 5.71 -8.17 31.53
N ILE A 143 5.17 -8.23 30.31
CA ILE A 143 4.70 -7.05 29.58
C ILE A 143 3.57 -6.37 30.36
N GLU A 144 2.52 -7.11 30.72
CA GLU A 144 1.35 -6.56 31.40
C GLU A 144 1.70 -5.96 32.76
N THR A 145 2.58 -6.60 33.53
CA THR A 145 3.01 -6.10 34.87
C THR A 145 3.82 -4.80 34.77
N TYR A 146 4.75 -4.71 33.81
CA TYR A 146 5.69 -3.58 33.74
C TYR A 146 5.20 -2.42 32.86
N THR A 147 4.25 -2.67 31.95
CA THR A 147 3.78 -1.63 31.01
C THR A 147 2.28 -1.32 31.12
N GLY A 148 1.50 -2.21 31.73
CA GLY A 148 0.03 -2.12 31.71
C GLY A 148 -0.61 -2.38 30.35
N ILE A 149 0.18 -2.67 29.32
CA ILE A 149 -0.31 -2.91 27.96
C ILE A 149 -0.72 -4.36 27.81
N PRO A 150 -1.97 -4.66 27.37
CA PRO A 150 -2.44 -6.03 27.25
C PRO A 150 -1.74 -6.80 26.14
N VAL A 151 -1.48 -8.07 26.39
CA VAL A 151 -1.05 -9.02 25.36
C VAL A 151 -2.29 -9.71 24.79
N LEU A 152 -2.61 -9.42 23.54
CA LEU A 152 -3.84 -9.84 22.87
C LEU A 152 -3.76 -11.27 22.28
N GLY A 153 -2.59 -11.84 22.25
CA GLY A 153 -2.39 -13.21 21.78
C GLY A 153 -0.95 -13.58 21.54
N GLU A 154 -0.77 -14.84 21.23
CA GLU A 154 0.54 -15.46 21.05
C GLU A 154 0.55 -16.44 19.86
N ILE A 155 1.20 -16.04 18.78
CA ILE A 155 1.39 -16.88 17.59
C ILE A 155 2.60 -17.81 17.82
N PRO A 156 2.43 -19.12 17.73
CA PRO A 156 3.53 -20.04 17.89
C PRO A 156 4.53 -19.93 16.74
N ARG A 157 5.73 -20.45 16.97
CA ARG A 157 6.69 -20.63 15.89
C ARG A 157 6.17 -21.70 14.93
N LEU A 158 5.89 -21.33 13.71
CA LEU A 158 5.51 -22.27 12.66
C LEU A 158 6.74 -23.03 12.14
N ALA A 159 6.54 -24.29 11.79
CA ALA A 159 7.60 -25.12 11.19
C ALA A 159 7.93 -24.67 9.76
N GLU A 160 6.89 -24.29 9.03
CA GLU A 160 6.98 -23.80 7.64
C GLU A 160 6.22 -22.49 7.52
N ASN A 161 6.65 -21.63 6.61
CA ASN A 161 5.89 -20.43 6.27
C ASN A 161 4.76 -20.81 5.32
N PRO A 162 3.48 -20.60 5.70
CA PRO A 162 2.35 -20.96 4.84
C PRO A 162 2.21 -20.03 3.63
N ILE A 163 2.88 -18.87 3.64
CA ILE A 163 2.94 -17.97 2.49
C ILE A 163 4.30 -18.13 1.84
N PRO A 164 4.37 -18.51 0.55
CA PRO A 164 5.64 -18.65 -0.14
C PRO A 164 6.35 -17.30 -0.25
N GLU A 165 7.64 -17.31 0.04
CA GLU A 165 8.53 -16.16 -0.09
C GLU A 165 9.40 -16.32 -1.34
N ARG A 166 9.66 -15.22 -2.05
CA ARG A 166 10.60 -15.14 -3.15
C ARG A 166 11.63 -14.02 -2.92
N HIS A 167 12.53 -13.84 -3.89
CA HIS A 167 13.73 -12.99 -3.82
C HIS A 167 13.51 -11.55 -3.30
N MET A 168 12.31 -11.00 -3.49
CA MET A 168 11.94 -9.63 -3.10
C MET A 168 10.79 -9.59 -2.08
N GLY A 169 10.47 -10.69 -1.41
CA GLY A 169 9.38 -10.76 -0.43
C GLY A 169 8.37 -11.85 -0.73
N LEU A 170 7.08 -11.58 -0.52
CA LEU A 170 6.00 -12.53 -0.79
C LEU A 170 5.82 -12.76 -2.30
N VAL A 171 5.36 -13.94 -2.67
CA VAL A 171 5.00 -14.24 -4.08
C VAL A 171 3.96 -13.24 -4.58
N SER A 172 4.18 -12.71 -5.78
CA SER A 172 3.21 -11.88 -6.46
C SER A 172 1.94 -12.67 -6.80
N MET A 173 0.78 -12.08 -6.62
CA MET A 173 -0.49 -12.66 -7.08
C MET A 173 -0.63 -12.71 -8.60
N HIS A 174 0.25 -12.02 -9.31
CA HIS A 174 0.34 -11.99 -10.78
C HIS A 174 1.49 -12.85 -11.30
N ASP A 175 2.08 -13.70 -10.45
CA ASP A 175 3.11 -14.64 -10.86
C ASP A 175 2.48 -15.74 -11.72
N GLU A 176 2.83 -15.78 -12.98
CA GLU A 176 2.38 -16.79 -13.97
C GLU A 176 3.44 -17.86 -14.24
N SER A 177 4.46 -17.97 -13.38
CA SER A 177 5.44 -19.05 -13.52
C SER A 177 4.77 -20.42 -13.34
N PRO A 178 5.29 -21.49 -13.95
CA PRO A 178 4.69 -22.83 -13.89
C PRO A 178 4.48 -23.36 -12.47
N ASP A 179 5.34 -22.92 -11.55
CA ASP A 179 5.31 -23.31 -10.13
C ASP A 179 4.62 -22.27 -9.23
N ALA A 180 3.98 -21.26 -9.83
CA ALA A 180 3.27 -20.25 -9.05
C ALA A 180 1.96 -20.83 -8.48
N PRO A 181 1.66 -20.59 -7.17
CA PRO A 181 0.43 -21.06 -6.59
C PRO A 181 -0.78 -20.37 -7.22
N GLY A 182 -1.80 -21.15 -7.55
CA GLY A 182 -3.06 -20.60 -8.06
C GLY A 182 -3.81 -19.78 -7.01
N ARG A 183 -4.72 -18.91 -7.44
CA ARG A 183 -5.53 -18.08 -6.53
C ARG A 183 -6.23 -18.87 -5.43
N SER A 184 -6.71 -20.07 -5.72
CA SER A 184 -7.36 -20.96 -4.75
C SER A 184 -6.40 -21.44 -3.66
N GLU A 185 -5.16 -21.74 -4.00
CA GLU A 185 -4.11 -22.15 -3.06
C GLU A 185 -3.68 -20.98 -2.18
N LEU A 186 -3.56 -19.77 -2.74
CA LEU A 186 -3.27 -18.56 -1.98
C LEU A 186 -4.39 -18.25 -0.98
N LEU A 187 -5.65 -18.40 -1.38
CA LEU A 187 -6.80 -18.25 -0.48
C LEU A 187 -6.80 -19.31 0.62
N ALA A 188 -6.50 -20.58 0.30
CA ALA A 188 -6.40 -21.65 1.30
C ALA A 188 -5.28 -21.38 2.32
N ALA A 189 -4.14 -20.85 1.88
CA ALA A 189 -3.06 -20.42 2.77
C ALA A 189 -3.51 -19.27 3.70
N LEU A 190 -4.24 -18.30 3.17
CA LEU A 190 -4.81 -17.21 3.97
C LEU A 190 -5.87 -17.69 4.96
N ASP A 191 -6.70 -18.66 4.58
CA ASP A 191 -7.69 -19.29 5.47
C ASP A 191 -7.01 -20.05 6.61
N GLY A 192 -5.90 -20.76 6.32
CA GLY A 192 -5.07 -21.39 7.33
C GLY A 192 -4.46 -20.39 8.32
N LEU A 193 -3.99 -19.24 7.81
CA LEU A 193 -3.51 -18.16 8.66
C LEU A 193 -4.63 -17.46 9.45
N ALA A 194 -5.84 -17.38 8.89
CA ALA A 194 -6.99 -16.85 9.61
C ALA A 194 -7.37 -17.77 10.77
N ALA A 195 -7.42 -19.11 10.55
CA ALA A 195 -7.67 -20.08 11.59
C ALA A 195 -6.59 -20.04 12.69
N LEU A 196 -5.32 -19.86 12.32
CA LEU A 196 -4.25 -19.65 13.29
C LEU A 196 -4.49 -18.42 14.16
N VAL A 197 -4.86 -17.31 13.55
CA VAL A 197 -5.18 -16.06 14.25
C VAL A 197 -6.39 -16.25 15.17
N GLU A 198 -7.47 -16.85 14.70
CA GLU A 198 -8.66 -17.15 15.51
C GLU A 198 -8.35 -17.99 16.76
N ASN A 199 -7.45 -18.95 16.64
CA ASN A 199 -7.08 -19.83 17.76
C ASN A 199 -6.11 -19.20 18.75
N HIS A 200 -5.43 -18.12 18.39
CA HIS A 200 -4.31 -17.59 19.15
C HIS A 200 -4.45 -16.12 19.57
N LEU A 201 -5.43 -15.39 19.06
CA LEU A 201 -5.66 -13.98 19.40
C LEU A 201 -7.06 -13.76 19.99
N ASP A 202 -7.16 -12.82 20.92
CA ASP A 202 -8.43 -12.25 21.38
C ASP A 202 -8.97 -11.28 20.31
N ILE A 203 -9.72 -11.82 19.33
CA ILE A 203 -10.28 -11.06 18.21
C ILE A 203 -11.31 -10.04 18.71
N GLU A 204 -12.04 -10.34 19.78
CA GLU A 204 -12.99 -9.41 20.39
C GLU A 204 -12.26 -8.20 20.99
N ALA A 205 -11.09 -8.41 21.62
CA ALA A 205 -10.26 -7.30 22.11
C ALA A 205 -9.72 -6.46 20.94
N VAL A 206 -9.28 -7.08 19.86
CA VAL A 206 -8.87 -6.36 18.63
C VAL A 206 -10.00 -5.49 18.12
N GLN A 207 -11.24 -6.01 18.02
CA GLN A 207 -12.40 -5.23 17.59
C GLN A 207 -12.74 -4.10 18.57
N ARG A 208 -12.65 -4.35 19.90
CA ARG A 208 -12.85 -3.29 20.90
C ARG A 208 -11.83 -2.16 20.75
N ILE A 209 -10.57 -2.50 20.48
CA ILE A 209 -9.52 -1.51 20.21
C ILE A 209 -9.83 -0.73 18.94
N ALA A 210 -10.23 -1.38 17.86
CA ALA A 210 -10.62 -0.70 16.62
C ALA A 210 -11.77 0.29 16.86
N ARG A 211 -12.80 -0.12 17.62
CA ARG A 211 -13.94 0.77 17.99
C ARG A 211 -13.55 1.90 18.94
N SER A 212 -12.42 1.82 19.62
CA SER A 212 -11.91 2.89 20.49
C SER A 212 -11.14 3.96 19.74
N ALA A 213 -10.92 3.81 18.45
CA ALA A 213 -10.35 4.86 17.62
C ALA A 213 -11.28 6.07 17.63
N PRO A 214 -10.77 7.27 17.83
CA PRO A 214 -11.59 8.47 17.84
C PRO A 214 -12.14 8.75 16.43
N GLU A 215 -13.19 9.55 16.37
CA GLU A 215 -13.67 10.07 15.10
C GLU A 215 -12.60 10.96 14.47
N LEU A 216 -12.27 10.67 13.21
CA LEU A 216 -11.22 11.41 12.52
C LEU A 216 -11.75 12.76 12.07
N ALA A 217 -11.26 13.83 12.69
CA ALA A 217 -11.57 15.19 12.27
C ALA A 217 -10.84 15.50 10.95
N CYS A 218 -11.56 15.47 9.85
CA CYS A 218 -11.05 15.89 8.54
C CYS A 218 -12.19 16.43 7.68
N THR A 219 -11.85 17.24 6.70
CA THR A 219 -12.78 17.64 5.65
C THR A 219 -12.94 16.48 4.66
N ASP A 220 -14.16 16.22 4.17
CA ASP A 220 -14.43 15.17 3.18
C ASP A 220 -13.88 15.52 1.77
N ALA A 221 -13.06 16.54 1.67
CA ALA A 221 -12.67 17.23 0.43
C ALA A 221 -11.47 16.61 -0.30
N PHE A 222 -11.01 15.39 0.02
CA PHE A 222 -9.82 14.83 -0.65
C PHE A 222 -9.92 14.89 -2.17
N TRP A 223 -11.06 14.50 -2.72
CA TRP A 223 -11.28 14.47 -4.16
C TRP A 223 -11.76 15.79 -4.74
N GLU A 224 -12.40 16.66 -3.95
CA GLU A 224 -12.89 17.98 -4.41
C GLU A 224 -11.73 18.92 -4.71
N GLU A 225 -10.70 18.92 -3.88
CA GLU A 225 -9.48 19.71 -4.10
C GLU A 225 -8.64 19.19 -5.28
N ALA A 226 -8.75 17.92 -5.63
CA ALA A 226 -8.08 17.32 -6.79
C ALA A 226 -8.81 17.59 -8.12
N SER A 227 -9.91 18.34 -8.12
CA SER A 227 -10.62 18.68 -9.36
C SER A 227 -9.73 19.55 -10.28
N PRO A 228 -9.69 19.28 -11.61
CA PRO A 228 -8.92 20.08 -12.55
C PRO A 228 -9.24 21.58 -12.53
N ARG A 229 -10.39 21.97 -11.99
CA ARG A 229 -10.79 23.38 -11.82
C ARG A 229 -10.03 24.07 -10.67
N SER A 230 -9.50 23.35 -9.71
CA SER A 230 -8.68 23.87 -8.61
C SER A 230 -7.18 23.88 -8.95
N LEU A 231 -6.76 23.12 -9.95
CA LEU A 231 -5.46 23.21 -10.57
C LEU A 231 -5.49 24.38 -11.58
N GLY A 232 -5.75 25.58 -11.07
CA GLY A 232 -5.52 26.81 -11.84
C GLY A 232 -4.10 26.77 -12.42
N THR A 233 -3.90 27.41 -13.56
CA THR A 233 -2.69 27.49 -14.38
C THR A 233 -1.42 27.98 -13.66
N ALA A 234 -1.21 27.62 -12.40
CA ALA A 234 0.05 27.84 -11.71
C ALA A 234 1.10 26.88 -12.29
N PRO A 235 2.25 27.36 -12.75
CA PRO A 235 3.32 26.50 -13.22
C PRO A 235 3.76 25.59 -12.09
N LEU A 236 4.07 24.33 -12.41
CA LEU A 236 4.50 23.27 -11.47
C LEU A 236 5.62 23.69 -10.50
N SER A 237 6.31 24.80 -10.74
CA SER A 237 7.34 25.40 -9.91
C SER A 237 6.81 26.11 -8.65
N GLU A 238 5.54 26.51 -8.59
CA GLU A 238 5.01 27.29 -7.45
C GLU A 238 4.25 26.44 -6.43
N THR A 239 3.86 25.21 -6.76
CA THR A 239 3.12 24.32 -5.87
C THR A 239 4.00 23.65 -4.79
N LEU A 240 5.31 23.82 -4.83
CA LEU A 240 6.27 23.23 -3.87
C LEU A 240 6.83 24.22 -2.84
N THR A 241 6.30 25.43 -2.72
CA THR A 241 6.84 26.47 -1.83
C THR A 241 6.11 26.62 -0.49
N GLY A 242 5.33 25.64 -0.07
CA GLY A 242 4.51 25.70 1.14
C GLY A 242 4.77 24.64 2.21
N THR A 243 5.91 23.94 2.19
CA THR A 243 6.29 23.04 3.27
C THR A 243 7.77 23.16 3.57
N GLU A 244 8.11 23.23 4.86
CA GLU A 244 9.48 23.14 5.34
C GLU A 244 10.22 21.99 4.64
N ARG A 245 11.30 22.33 3.94
CA ARG A 245 12.09 21.40 3.14
C ARG A 245 12.69 20.33 4.04
N CYS A 246 12.24 19.10 3.93
CA CYS A 246 13.13 17.99 4.19
C CYS A 246 14.31 18.09 3.22
N ALA A 247 15.51 18.29 3.74
CA ALA A 247 16.73 18.46 2.96
C ALA A 247 16.90 17.32 1.95
N GLN A 248 17.05 17.66 0.68
CA GLN A 248 17.39 16.71 -0.36
C GLN A 248 18.85 16.26 -0.23
N PRO A 249 19.18 14.98 -0.41
CA PRO A 249 20.56 14.60 -0.67
C PRO A 249 20.94 14.96 -2.10
N ASP A 250 22.11 15.59 -2.24
CA ASP A 250 22.72 15.97 -3.50
C ASP A 250 22.99 14.75 -4.41
N SER A 251 22.11 14.52 -5.35
CA SER A 251 22.44 13.84 -6.61
C SER A 251 21.39 14.21 -7.65
N VAL A 252 21.61 15.38 -8.25
CA VAL A 252 20.82 15.87 -9.37
C VAL A 252 21.26 15.10 -10.61
N ILE A 253 20.41 14.20 -11.11
CA ILE A 253 20.44 13.86 -12.53
C ILE A 253 19.90 15.09 -13.26
N SER A 254 20.79 15.78 -13.95
CA SER A 254 20.48 16.92 -14.80
C SER A 254 19.40 16.52 -15.80
N ALA A 255 18.20 17.03 -15.63
CA ALA A 255 17.18 16.99 -16.65
C ALA A 255 17.65 17.86 -17.82
N ALA A 256 17.88 17.21 -18.96
CA ALA A 256 18.14 17.91 -20.21
C ALA A 256 16.99 18.86 -20.49
N SER A 257 17.32 20.11 -20.77
CA SER A 257 16.39 21.17 -21.14
C SER A 257 15.49 20.74 -22.29
N ALA A 258 14.21 20.60 -22.02
CA ALA A 258 13.18 20.48 -23.05
C ALA A 258 13.12 21.77 -23.87
N PRO A 259 12.99 21.70 -25.20
CA PRO A 259 12.84 22.88 -26.02
C PRO A 259 11.48 23.55 -25.70
N GLU A 260 11.52 24.85 -25.46
CA GLU A 260 10.33 25.68 -25.39
C GLU A 260 9.63 25.71 -26.77
N THR A 261 8.61 24.89 -26.94
CA THR A 261 7.63 25.10 -28.00
C THR A 261 6.34 25.57 -27.35
N GLY A 262 6.20 26.90 -27.35
CA GLY A 262 4.95 27.55 -27.06
C GLY A 262 3.89 27.15 -28.09
N GLY A 263 2.79 26.63 -27.57
CA GLY A 263 1.60 26.27 -28.31
C GLY A 263 0.52 25.89 -27.32
N LEU A 264 -0.12 26.88 -26.71
CA LEU A 264 -1.40 26.67 -26.04
C LEU A 264 -2.37 26.10 -27.08
N VAL A 265 -2.62 24.80 -27.03
CA VAL A 265 -3.78 24.22 -27.69
C VAL A 265 -5.01 24.59 -26.88
N SER A 266 -5.50 25.81 -27.11
CA SER A 266 -6.86 26.22 -26.77
C SER A 266 -7.81 25.49 -27.71
N GLY A 267 -8.43 24.44 -27.24
CA GLY A 267 -9.42 23.70 -28.04
C GLY A 267 -9.61 22.28 -27.55
N VAL A 268 -9.88 22.09 -26.26
CA VAL A 268 -10.50 20.84 -25.82
C VAL A 268 -11.97 20.93 -26.22
N SER A 269 -12.27 20.41 -27.40
CA SER A 269 -13.63 20.11 -27.80
C SER A 269 -14.23 19.15 -26.78
N ALA A 270 -15.38 19.49 -26.22
CA ALA A 270 -16.07 18.78 -25.12
C ALA A 270 -16.67 17.43 -25.56
N GLU A 271 -16.17 16.77 -26.60
CA GLU A 271 -16.94 15.71 -27.27
C GLU A 271 -16.50 14.27 -26.97
N ARG A 272 -15.32 14.03 -26.40
CA ARG A 272 -14.99 12.66 -25.93
C ARG A 272 -14.04 12.66 -24.72
N PRO A 273 -14.21 11.71 -23.78
CA PRO A 273 -13.27 11.57 -22.67
C PRO A 273 -11.88 11.18 -23.17
N VAL A 274 -10.84 11.72 -22.54
CA VAL A 274 -9.45 11.26 -22.74
C VAL A 274 -9.37 9.78 -22.39
N THR A 275 -8.82 8.97 -23.28
CA THR A 275 -8.68 7.53 -23.09
C THR A 275 -7.22 7.17 -22.79
N ILE A 276 -6.97 6.63 -21.60
CA ILE A 276 -5.64 6.21 -21.14
C ILE A 276 -5.60 4.69 -21.08
N GLY A 277 -4.69 4.08 -21.86
CA GLY A 277 -4.36 2.68 -21.71
C GLY A 277 -3.44 2.50 -20.51
N TYR A 278 -3.66 1.46 -19.69
CA TYR A 278 -2.72 1.06 -18.65
C TYR A 278 -2.43 -0.43 -18.76
N VAL A 279 -1.15 -0.81 -18.60
CA VAL A 279 -0.74 -2.21 -18.71
C VAL A 279 -0.85 -2.90 -17.36
N ARG A 280 -1.68 -3.95 -17.26
CA ARG A 280 -1.79 -4.77 -16.05
C ARG A 280 -1.74 -6.24 -16.40
N ASP A 281 -0.58 -6.86 -16.13
CA ASP A 281 -0.32 -8.29 -16.33
C ASP A 281 0.83 -8.75 -15.43
N ALA A 282 1.39 -9.95 -15.70
CA ALA A 282 2.47 -10.49 -14.88
C ALA A 282 3.78 -9.69 -14.94
N ALA A 283 4.00 -8.86 -15.97
CA ALA A 283 5.16 -7.99 -16.08
C ALA A 283 4.99 -6.68 -15.31
N LEU A 284 3.83 -6.02 -15.47
CA LEU A 284 3.57 -4.68 -14.97
C LEU A 284 2.22 -4.65 -14.23
N TRP A 285 2.24 -4.54 -12.91
CA TRP A 285 1.01 -4.58 -12.08
C TRP A 285 1.08 -3.70 -10.84
N PHE A 286 2.15 -2.93 -10.65
CA PHE A 286 2.30 -1.99 -9.54
C PHE A 286 1.56 -0.70 -9.84
N TYR A 287 0.37 -0.56 -9.28
CA TYR A 287 -0.47 0.63 -9.38
C TYR A 287 -1.07 0.97 -8.03
N TYR A 288 -1.20 2.26 -7.76
CA TYR A 288 -2.09 2.75 -6.71
C TYR A 288 -3.49 2.92 -7.29
N GLU A 289 -4.48 2.31 -6.67
CA GLU A 289 -5.87 2.46 -7.11
C GLU A 289 -6.35 3.92 -7.00
N GLU A 290 -5.76 4.69 -6.09
CA GLU A 290 -5.99 6.13 -5.95
C GLU A 290 -5.58 6.92 -7.21
N ASN A 291 -4.53 6.50 -7.91
CA ASN A 291 -4.14 7.10 -9.18
C ASN A 291 -5.20 6.87 -10.26
N PHE A 292 -5.74 5.66 -10.33
CA PHE A 292 -6.84 5.37 -11.26
C PHE A 292 -8.11 6.14 -10.92
N GLU A 293 -8.44 6.26 -9.64
CA GLU A 293 -9.59 7.04 -9.20
C GLU A 293 -9.40 8.52 -9.53
N ALA A 294 -8.22 9.08 -9.29
CA ALA A 294 -7.90 10.46 -9.67
C ALA A 294 -8.04 10.70 -11.18
N LEU A 295 -7.55 9.78 -12.01
CA LEU A 295 -7.69 9.87 -13.46
C LEU A 295 -9.16 9.78 -13.92
N ARG A 296 -9.95 8.87 -13.35
CA ARG A 296 -11.39 8.78 -13.64
C ARG A 296 -12.13 10.05 -13.25
N ARG A 297 -11.85 10.60 -12.07
CA ARG A 297 -12.45 11.88 -11.61
C ARG A 297 -12.03 13.07 -12.46
N ALA A 298 -10.83 13.03 -13.03
CA ALA A 298 -10.38 14.00 -14.02
C ALA A 298 -11.08 13.83 -15.39
N GLY A 299 -11.97 12.86 -15.53
CA GLY A 299 -12.73 12.61 -16.76
C GLY A 299 -12.06 11.63 -17.73
N ALA A 300 -10.97 10.94 -17.31
CA ALA A 300 -10.34 9.96 -18.16
C ALA A 300 -11.12 8.63 -18.18
N ARG A 301 -11.16 8.01 -19.35
CA ARG A 301 -11.56 6.62 -19.54
C ARG A 301 -10.31 5.75 -19.48
N LEU A 302 -10.26 4.79 -18.57
CA LEU A 302 -9.16 3.86 -18.42
C LEU A 302 -9.45 2.56 -19.18
N VAL A 303 -8.46 2.07 -19.90
CA VAL A 303 -8.52 0.81 -20.67
C VAL A 303 -7.37 -0.08 -20.21
N GLU A 304 -7.71 -1.22 -19.63
CA GLU A 304 -6.72 -2.22 -19.23
C GLU A 304 -6.14 -2.91 -20.46
N LEU A 305 -4.83 -3.05 -20.50
CA LEU A 305 -4.05 -3.64 -21.56
C LEU A 305 -3.10 -4.68 -20.97
N SER A 306 -2.68 -5.63 -21.78
CA SER A 306 -1.59 -6.54 -21.42
C SER A 306 -0.49 -6.47 -22.47
N VAL A 307 0.74 -6.32 -22.02
CA VAL A 307 1.91 -6.43 -22.92
C VAL A 307 2.26 -7.89 -23.21
N LEU A 308 1.76 -8.82 -22.41
CA LEU A 308 2.03 -10.27 -22.54
C LEU A 308 0.93 -11.05 -23.31
N SER A 309 -0.23 -10.43 -23.52
CA SER A 309 -1.32 -11.02 -24.31
C SER A 309 -1.08 -10.82 -25.81
N PRO A 310 -1.43 -11.78 -26.68
CA PRO A 310 -1.40 -11.60 -28.12
C PRO A 310 -2.59 -10.76 -28.65
N GLU A 311 -3.53 -10.37 -27.79
CA GLU A 311 -4.72 -9.62 -28.21
C GLU A 311 -4.32 -8.21 -28.66
N PRO A 312 -4.85 -7.74 -29.78
CA PRO A 312 -4.47 -6.43 -30.30
C PRO A 312 -4.93 -5.30 -29.39
N TRP A 313 -4.07 -4.33 -29.20
CA TRP A 313 -4.42 -3.10 -28.50
C TRP A 313 -5.37 -2.23 -29.33
N PRO A 314 -6.07 -1.26 -28.73
CA PRO A 314 -6.93 -0.35 -29.48
C PRO A 314 -6.19 0.28 -30.65
N ALA A 315 -6.85 0.38 -31.82
CA ALA A 315 -6.27 0.97 -33.02
C ALA A 315 -5.73 2.38 -32.74
N VAL A 316 -4.82 2.84 -33.60
CA VAL A 316 -4.25 4.19 -33.55
C VAL A 316 -5.35 5.24 -33.45
N GLY A 317 -5.28 6.10 -32.43
CA GLY A 317 -6.33 7.06 -32.12
C GLY A 317 -7.40 6.55 -31.14
N GLY A 318 -7.34 5.29 -30.72
CA GLY A 318 -8.17 4.71 -29.65
C GLY A 318 -7.68 5.03 -28.24
N LEU A 319 -6.39 5.40 -28.12
CA LEU A 319 -5.76 5.87 -26.89
C LEU A 319 -5.22 7.29 -27.08
N ASP A 320 -5.29 8.09 -26.01
CA ASP A 320 -4.73 9.44 -25.93
C ASP A 320 -3.48 9.48 -25.04
N GLY A 321 -3.22 8.41 -24.28
CA GLY A 321 -2.04 8.24 -23.44
C GLY A 321 -1.86 6.80 -22.99
N LEU A 322 -0.66 6.49 -22.50
CA LEU A 322 -0.29 5.17 -21.97
C LEU A 322 0.32 5.31 -20.58
N TYR A 323 -0.13 4.49 -19.64
CA TYR A 323 0.41 4.38 -18.30
C TYR A 323 1.03 2.99 -18.11
N LEU A 324 2.35 2.94 -17.94
CA LEU A 324 3.13 1.76 -17.65
C LEU A 324 3.51 1.80 -16.16
N GLY A 325 2.84 1.01 -15.35
CA GLY A 325 3.15 0.87 -13.94
C GLY A 325 4.42 0.07 -13.71
N GLY A 326 4.84 -0.01 -12.45
CA GLY A 326 5.93 -0.88 -12.05
C GLY A 326 5.57 -2.36 -12.08
N GLY A 327 6.54 -3.20 -11.77
CA GLY A 327 6.39 -4.65 -11.74
C GLY A 327 7.73 -5.34 -11.79
N PHE A 328 7.70 -6.61 -12.19
CA PHE A 328 8.88 -7.44 -12.34
C PHE A 328 9.00 -7.98 -13.78
N PRO A 329 9.24 -7.10 -14.79
CA PRO A 329 9.36 -7.53 -16.19
C PRO A 329 10.47 -8.56 -16.39
N GLU A 330 11.51 -8.56 -15.56
CA GLU A 330 12.60 -9.53 -15.56
C GLU A 330 12.17 -10.96 -15.19
N MET A 331 10.96 -11.15 -14.63
CA MET A 331 10.42 -12.48 -14.33
C MET A 331 9.83 -13.18 -15.56
N VAL A 332 9.56 -12.42 -16.62
CA VAL A 332 8.93 -12.91 -17.85
C VAL A 332 9.67 -12.45 -19.12
N PRO A 333 11.01 -12.50 -19.17
CA PRO A 333 11.81 -11.84 -20.19
C PRO A 333 11.56 -12.40 -21.60
N GLU A 334 11.37 -13.71 -21.72
CA GLU A 334 11.13 -14.38 -23.02
C GLU A 334 9.77 -14.00 -23.62
N ARG A 335 8.73 -13.96 -22.78
CA ARG A 335 7.39 -13.54 -23.19
C ARG A 335 7.37 -12.07 -23.57
N LEU A 336 8.03 -11.23 -22.75
CA LEU A 336 8.09 -9.80 -23.00
C LEU A 336 8.86 -9.49 -24.27
N SER A 337 10.03 -10.09 -24.48
CA SER A 337 10.84 -9.89 -25.71
C SER A 337 10.14 -10.34 -26.97
N GLY A 338 9.26 -11.34 -26.88
CA GLY A 338 8.42 -11.83 -27.98
C GLY A 338 7.12 -11.05 -28.18
N SER A 339 6.83 -10.04 -27.34
CA SER A 339 5.59 -9.28 -27.40
C SER A 339 5.50 -8.38 -28.64
N PRO A 340 4.42 -8.43 -29.40
CA PRO A 340 4.19 -7.50 -30.51
C PRO A 340 3.98 -6.05 -30.02
N HIS A 341 3.51 -5.87 -28.78
CA HIS A 341 3.15 -4.58 -28.22
C HIS A 341 4.36 -3.69 -27.86
N LEU A 342 5.56 -4.25 -27.75
CA LEU A 342 6.78 -3.45 -27.62
C LEU A 342 7.00 -2.56 -28.86
N ALA A 343 6.68 -3.05 -30.03
CA ALA A 343 6.72 -2.26 -31.26
C ALA A 343 5.63 -1.18 -31.26
N GLU A 344 4.44 -1.49 -30.75
CA GLU A 344 3.33 -0.52 -30.64
C GLU A 344 3.66 0.61 -29.64
N ILE A 345 4.24 0.29 -28.48
CA ILE A 345 4.72 1.29 -27.49
C ILE A 345 5.74 2.21 -28.15
N ARG A 346 6.69 1.66 -28.91
CA ARG A 346 7.67 2.44 -29.67
C ARG A 346 7.00 3.37 -30.67
N ASP A 347 6.02 2.85 -31.43
CA ASP A 347 5.28 3.63 -32.40
C ASP A 347 4.47 4.76 -31.77
N TYR A 348 3.85 4.52 -30.60
CA TYR A 348 3.16 5.53 -29.82
C TYR A 348 4.14 6.64 -29.38
N SER A 349 5.30 6.26 -28.87
CA SER A 349 6.36 7.19 -28.47
C SER A 349 6.84 8.03 -29.67
N MET A 350 7.08 7.42 -30.82
CA MET A 350 7.52 8.13 -32.04
C MET A 350 6.46 9.08 -32.60
N ARG A 351 5.20 8.90 -32.25
CA ARG A 351 4.07 9.80 -32.60
C ARG A 351 3.78 10.84 -31.54
N ASN A 352 4.66 10.99 -30.55
CA ASN A 352 4.50 11.91 -29.42
C ASN A 352 3.23 11.66 -28.57
N MET A 353 2.72 10.42 -28.53
CA MET A 353 1.67 10.10 -27.57
C MET A 353 2.26 10.16 -26.15
N PRO A 354 1.58 10.81 -25.20
CA PRO A 354 2.01 10.84 -23.81
C PRO A 354 2.14 9.42 -23.24
N ILE A 355 3.33 9.08 -22.73
CA ILE A 355 3.60 7.81 -22.04
C ILE A 355 4.14 8.17 -20.66
N TYR A 356 3.46 7.71 -19.61
CA TYR A 356 3.93 7.78 -18.25
C TYR A 356 4.38 6.39 -17.80
N ALA A 357 5.60 6.27 -17.30
CA ALA A 357 6.19 5.01 -16.91
C ALA A 357 6.83 5.12 -15.52
N GLU A 358 6.64 4.11 -14.69
CA GLU A 358 7.17 4.02 -13.32
C GLU A 358 7.99 2.74 -13.14
N CYS A 359 9.10 2.83 -12.38
CA CYS A 359 9.89 1.68 -11.93
C CYS A 359 10.28 0.74 -13.09
N GLY A 360 9.64 -0.45 -13.21
CA GLY A 360 9.86 -1.43 -14.26
C GLY A 360 9.12 -1.15 -15.58
N GLY A 361 8.25 -0.15 -15.59
CA GLY A 361 7.46 0.25 -16.76
C GLY A 361 8.24 0.92 -17.88
#